data_8b327748db79be0159b112aadb0070d5
#
_entry.id   8b327748db79be0159b112aadb0070d5
#
_cell.length_a   1.000
_cell.length_b   1.000
_cell.length_c   1.000
_cell.angle_alpha   90.00
_cell.angle_beta   90.00
_cell.angle_gamma   90.00
#
_symmetry.space_group_name_H-M   'P 1'
#
loop_
_entity.id
_entity.type
_entity.pdbx_description
1 polymer ?
#
loop_
_entity_poly.entity_id
_entity_poly.type
_entity_poly.pdbx_seq_one_letter_code
_entity_poly.pdbx_strand_id
1 'polypeptide(L)'
;MPKWLATATASWRTLGRMDARRFSIIAAAVMLAALTTQPWDGAAMPKPKAHTKGSPTGKPTGPLKPGEYWWNPKVSPEGPVVVLVSLPLQTMHVYRNGILVGRSTISSGTTGRETPTGVFTILEKKKTHRSKKYDNAPMPGMQRLTWSGIAMHSGNLPGYPASHGCIRMPYDFSMLLFGITGNGGTVVIGDETDPQPHFAENPGVMLAPKDFTPDMLKPLANGEYQWEPERSRTGPITMLVSAADRTIYVYRNGEPIGRAAIEVNGRLGGHVFTLLEGVTAEESALAPGRAARKWMSVQSDAASRDEDASQLAKRVRMSPEFAGKVYDTLTPGATIIVTDQPAVRQATRDFTILAD
;
A
#
# COMPACT_ATOMS: atom_id res chain seq x y z
N MET A 1 -43.97 -39.25 14.71
CA MET A 1 -44.27 -40.49 13.94
C MET A 1 -44.79 -40.09 12.56
N PRO A 2 -44.48 -40.76 11.43
CA PRO A 2 -43.67 -41.95 11.18
C PRO A 2 -42.41 -41.64 10.33
N LYS A 3 -41.31 -42.30 10.45
CA LYS A 3 -40.75 -43.52 9.85
C LYS A 3 -40.82 -43.60 8.30
N TRP A 4 -39.66 -43.65 7.63
CA TRP A 4 -39.28 -44.68 6.65
C TRP A 4 -37.76 -44.73 6.47
N LEU A 5 -37.21 -45.86 6.96
CA LEU A 5 -35.90 -46.43 6.58
C LEU A 5 -36.10 -47.25 5.29
N ALA A 6 -35.14 -47.23 4.40
CA ALA A 6 -34.97 -48.27 3.40
C ALA A 6 -33.46 -48.44 3.10
N THR A 7 -32.91 -49.50 3.62
CA THR A 7 -31.67 -50.17 3.31
C THR A 7 -31.73 -50.81 1.92
N ALA A 8 -30.64 -50.72 1.15
CA ALA A 8 -30.42 -51.61 0.02
C ALA A 8 -28.96 -52.08 0.02
N THR A 9 -28.80 -53.32 0.47
CA THR A 9 -27.65 -54.19 0.27
C THR A 9 -27.70 -54.77 -1.16
N ALA A 10 -26.62 -54.74 -1.89
CA ALA A 10 -26.45 -55.51 -3.12
C ALA A 10 -25.09 -56.20 -3.13
N SER A 11 -25.21 -57.47 -3.42
CA SER A 11 -24.35 -58.62 -3.26
C SER A 11 -23.17 -58.69 -4.22
N TRP A 12 -22.16 -59.36 -3.70
CA TRP A 12 -21.02 -59.93 -4.42
C TRP A 12 -21.44 -61.23 -5.16
N ARG A 13 -21.00 -61.40 -6.40
CA ARG A 13 -20.50 -62.61 -7.06
C ARG A 13 -20.54 -62.46 -8.57
N THR A 14 -19.41 -62.54 -9.27
CA THR A 14 -18.99 -63.77 -9.94
C THR A 14 -17.56 -63.64 -10.45
N LEU A 15 -16.79 -64.64 -10.09
CA LEU A 15 -15.46 -64.96 -10.59
C LEU A 15 -15.52 -65.45 -12.04
N GLY A 16 -14.70 -64.91 -12.92
CA GLY A 16 -14.34 -65.49 -14.21
C GLY A 16 -12.81 -65.67 -14.28
N ARG A 17 -12.35 -66.90 -14.14
CA ARG A 17 -10.95 -67.32 -14.44
C ARG A 17 -10.68 -67.09 -15.91
N MET A 18 -9.58 -66.46 -16.25
CA MET A 18 -8.92 -66.63 -17.55
C MET A 18 -7.39 -66.63 -17.41
N ASP A 19 -6.84 -67.53 -18.13
CA ASP A 19 -5.52 -68.14 -18.18
C ASP A 19 -4.30 -67.18 -18.18
N ALA A 20 -3.32 -67.69 -17.45
CA ALA A 20 -1.93 -67.33 -17.55
C ALA A 20 -1.32 -67.89 -18.86
N ARG A 21 -0.89 -67.05 -19.77
CA ARG A 21 0.23 -67.25 -20.71
C ARG A 21 0.27 -66.15 -21.76
N ARG A 22 1.08 -65.13 -21.55
CA ARG A 22 1.97 -64.52 -22.53
C ARG A 22 2.75 -63.38 -21.83
N PHE A 23 3.87 -63.78 -21.26
CA PHE A 23 4.92 -62.83 -20.92
C PHE A 23 5.48 -62.25 -22.21
N SER A 24 5.28 -60.97 -22.42
CA SER A 24 6.13 -60.16 -23.29
C SER A 24 6.75 -59.07 -22.42
N ILE A 25 8.04 -59.24 -22.24
CA ILE A 25 8.94 -58.36 -21.51
C ILE A 25 8.99 -57.04 -22.29
N ILE A 26 8.36 -56.00 -21.79
CA ILE A 26 8.69 -54.63 -22.16
C ILE A 26 9.48 -54.08 -20.97
N ALA A 27 10.80 -54.02 -21.13
CA ALA A 27 11.70 -53.34 -20.22
C ALA A 27 11.33 -51.85 -20.20
N ALA A 28 10.56 -51.44 -19.19
CA ALA A 28 10.44 -50.03 -18.87
C ALA A 28 11.77 -49.61 -18.24
N ALA A 29 12.59 -48.90 -19.03
CA ALA A 29 13.73 -48.18 -18.52
C ALA A 29 13.22 -47.09 -17.58
N VAL A 30 13.26 -47.35 -16.28
CA VAL A 30 13.13 -46.33 -15.26
C VAL A 30 14.39 -45.48 -15.37
N MET A 31 14.30 -44.37 -16.12
CA MET A 31 15.25 -43.28 -15.98
C MET A 31 15.05 -42.68 -14.58
N LEU A 32 15.89 -43.10 -13.67
CA LEU A 32 16.13 -42.44 -12.40
C LEU A 32 16.81 -41.12 -12.77
N ALA A 33 16.00 -40.09 -13.01
CA ALA A 33 16.52 -38.74 -13.07
C ALA A 33 17.07 -38.42 -11.67
N ALA A 34 18.38 -38.59 -11.52
CA ALA A 34 19.10 -38.08 -10.38
C ALA A 34 18.83 -36.57 -10.35
N LEU A 35 17.93 -36.13 -9.47
CA LEU A 35 17.85 -34.77 -9.03
C LEU A 35 19.18 -34.44 -8.35
N THR A 36 20.16 -34.03 -9.15
CA THR A 36 21.31 -33.33 -8.63
C THR A 36 20.77 -32.05 -8.03
N THR A 37 20.57 -32.07 -6.72
CA THR A 37 20.49 -30.84 -5.92
C THR A 37 21.85 -30.16 -6.06
N GLN A 38 22.01 -29.37 -7.11
CA GLN A 38 23.14 -28.46 -7.17
C GLN A 38 22.96 -27.50 -5.99
N PRO A 39 23.92 -27.43 -5.07
CA PRO A 39 23.93 -26.38 -4.09
C PRO A 39 23.89 -25.09 -4.89
N TRP A 40 22.94 -24.21 -4.55
CA TRP A 40 22.91 -22.86 -5.08
C TRP A 40 24.20 -22.19 -4.62
N ASP A 41 25.23 -22.25 -5.44
CA ASP A 41 26.40 -21.43 -5.27
C ASP A 41 25.91 -20.00 -5.15
N GLY A 42 26.28 -19.31 -4.06
CA GLY A 42 25.90 -17.92 -3.79
C GLY A 42 26.46 -16.94 -4.83
N ALA A 43 26.39 -17.33 -6.09
CA ALA A 43 26.68 -16.48 -7.22
C ALA A 43 25.86 -15.21 -7.06
N ALA A 44 26.56 -14.11 -6.88
CA ALA A 44 25.97 -12.77 -6.97
C ALA A 44 25.01 -12.79 -8.16
N MET A 45 23.71 -12.42 -7.92
CA MET A 45 22.78 -12.28 -9.03
C MET A 45 23.50 -11.55 -10.15
N PRO A 46 23.47 -12.05 -11.40
CA PRO A 46 23.99 -11.28 -12.52
C PRO A 46 23.34 -9.91 -12.38
N LYS A 47 24.18 -8.87 -12.25
CA LYS A 47 23.70 -7.48 -12.25
C LYS A 47 22.73 -7.42 -13.42
N PRO A 48 21.44 -7.06 -13.23
CA PRO A 48 20.52 -6.92 -14.34
C PRO A 48 21.25 -6.10 -15.36
N LYS A 49 21.40 -6.60 -16.61
CA LYS A 49 22.07 -5.85 -17.67
C LYS A 49 21.44 -4.48 -17.62
N ALA A 50 22.21 -3.48 -17.23
CA ALA A 50 21.74 -2.13 -17.08
C ALA A 50 21.11 -1.75 -18.41
N HIS A 51 19.81 -1.77 -18.51
CA HIS A 51 19.10 -1.07 -19.58
C HIS A 51 19.15 0.41 -19.22
N THR A 52 20.35 0.91 -19.05
CA THR A 52 20.67 2.32 -18.98
C THR A 52 20.53 2.93 -20.39
N LYS A 53 19.34 2.88 -20.95
CA LYS A 53 18.94 3.96 -21.82
C LYS A 53 18.65 5.11 -20.89
N GLY A 54 19.59 6.06 -20.86
CA GLY A 54 19.49 7.26 -20.03
C GLY A 54 18.09 7.82 -20.11
N SER A 55 17.59 8.24 -18.95
CA SER A 55 16.30 8.90 -18.82
C SER A 55 16.16 9.90 -19.95
N PRO A 56 15.13 9.82 -20.80
CA PRO A 56 14.89 10.85 -21.80
C PRO A 56 14.85 12.20 -21.09
N THR A 57 15.47 13.22 -21.65
CA THR A 57 15.53 14.56 -21.06
C THR A 57 14.15 15.20 -20.86
N GLY A 58 13.10 14.63 -21.46
CA GLY A 58 11.71 15.04 -21.32
C GLY A 58 10.86 14.04 -20.50
N LYS A 59 9.79 14.53 -19.85
CA LYS A 59 8.78 13.70 -19.19
C LYS A 59 8.14 12.79 -20.24
N PRO A 60 8.17 11.44 -20.07
CA PRO A 60 7.54 10.55 -21.04
C PRO A 60 6.03 10.76 -21.06
N THR A 61 5.46 10.95 -22.23
CA THR A 61 4.02 11.13 -22.45
C THR A 61 3.29 9.82 -22.76
N GLY A 62 4.05 8.76 -23.07
CA GLY A 62 3.52 7.45 -23.44
C GLY A 62 3.74 6.35 -22.40
N PRO A 63 3.22 5.13 -22.66
CA PRO A 63 3.45 3.97 -21.80
C PRO A 63 4.94 3.58 -21.80
N LEU A 64 5.42 3.16 -20.63
CA LEU A 64 6.77 2.61 -20.45
C LEU A 64 6.75 1.11 -20.75
N LYS A 65 7.81 0.59 -21.37
CA LYS A 65 8.01 -0.85 -21.53
C LYS A 65 8.49 -1.47 -20.21
N PRO A 66 8.24 -2.78 -19.97
CA PRO A 66 8.73 -3.46 -18.77
C PRO A 66 10.23 -3.21 -18.53
N GLY A 67 10.57 -2.77 -17.33
CA GLY A 67 11.93 -2.40 -16.93
C GLY A 67 12.34 -0.96 -17.25
N GLU A 68 11.53 -0.22 -17.99
CA GLU A 68 11.80 1.20 -18.24
C GLU A 68 11.33 2.09 -17.11
N TYR A 69 12.01 3.22 -16.95
CA TYR A 69 11.64 4.26 -16.00
C TYR A 69 12.13 5.64 -16.49
N TRP A 70 11.53 6.67 -15.91
CA TRP A 70 11.97 8.07 -16.03
C TRP A 70 12.25 8.65 -14.65
N TRP A 71 13.29 9.46 -14.51
CA TRP A 71 13.71 10.04 -13.24
C TRP A 71 14.32 11.42 -13.41
N ASN A 72 13.74 12.43 -12.77
CA ASN A 72 14.25 13.82 -12.78
C ASN A 72 13.99 14.52 -11.43
N PRO A 73 14.76 14.22 -10.38
CA PRO A 73 14.56 14.83 -9.06
C PRO A 73 14.95 16.30 -9.00
N LYS A 74 15.65 16.82 -10.02
CA LYS A 74 16.11 18.22 -10.04
C LYS A 74 14.96 19.23 -10.15
N VAL A 75 13.81 18.82 -10.68
CA VAL A 75 12.62 19.67 -10.80
C VAL A 75 11.94 19.94 -9.43
N SER A 76 12.24 19.11 -8.43
CA SER A 76 11.81 19.29 -7.04
C SER A 76 12.87 18.67 -6.13
N PRO A 77 13.93 19.40 -5.76
CA PRO A 77 15.12 18.85 -5.10
C PRO A 77 14.88 18.45 -3.65
N GLU A 78 13.86 19.00 -3.01
CA GLU A 78 13.55 18.79 -1.57
C GLU A 78 12.06 18.59 -1.33
N GLY A 79 11.69 18.21 -0.11
CA GLY A 79 10.33 18.08 0.34
C GLY A 79 9.84 16.62 0.42
N PRO A 80 8.60 16.42 0.91
CA PRO A 80 8.01 15.12 1.16
C PRO A 80 7.81 14.33 -0.13
N VAL A 81 8.00 13.01 -0.03
CA VAL A 81 7.83 12.08 -1.15
C VAL A 81 6.53 11.30 -1.00
N VAL A 82 5.75 11.25 -2.07
CA VAL A 82 4.55 10.41 -2.22
C VAL A 82 4.76 9.48 -3.40
N VAL A 83 4.48 8.20 -3.19
CA VAL A 83 4.54 7.17 -4.23
C VAL A 83 3.11 6.72 -4.54
N LEU A 84 2.71 6.79 -5.81
CA LEU A 84 1.45 6.25 -6.29
C LEU A 84 1.72 5.00 -7.13
N VAL A 85 1.00 3.93 -6.84
CA VAL A 85 1.13 2.64 -7.54
C VAL A 85 -0.23 2.24 -8.11
N SER A 86 -0.28 2.02 -9.42
CA SER A 86 -1.41 1.40 -10.09
C SER A 86 -1.10 -0.08 -10.34
N LEU A 87 -1.91 -0.96 -9.75
CA LEU A 87 -1.78 -2.41 -9.93
C LEU A 87 -2.22 -2.85 -11.33
N PRO A 88 -3.35 -2.39 -11.89
CA PRO A 88 -3.74 -2.78 -13.24
C PRO A 88 -2.75 -2.31 -14.32
N LEU A 89 -2.24 -1.09 -14.19
CA LEU A 89 -1.31 -0.52 -15.15
C LEU A 89 0.14 -0.99 -14.94
N GLN A 90 0.44 -1.67 -13.84
CA GLN A 90 1.80 -2.08 -13.46
C GLN A 90 2.79 -0.91 -13.52
N THR A 91 2.36 0.24 -12.98
CA THR A 91 3.13 1.50 -12.99
C THR A 91 3.23 2.11 -11.61
N MET A 92 4.27 2.92 -11.46
CA MET A 92 4.54 3.71 -10.26
C MET A 92 4.86 5.14 -10.66
N HIS A 93 4.29 6.10 -9.93
CA HIS A 93 4.59 7.53 -10.03
C HIS A 93 5.17 8.02 -8.71
N VAL A 94 6.22 8.82 -8.78
CA VAL A 94 6.89 9.40 -7.60
C VAL A 94 6.77 10.91 -7.66
N TYR A 95 6.15 11.46 -6.63
CA TYR A 95 6.03 12.90 -6.43
C TYR A 95 6.94 13.34 -5.30
N ARG A 96 7.55 14.50 -5.45
CA ARG A 96 8.28 15.16 -4.38
C ARG A 96 7.79 16.60 -4.27
N ASN A 97 7.35 16.98 -3.08
CA ASN A 97 6.68 18.25 -2.82
C ASN A 97 5.57 18.58 -3.85
N GLY A 98 4.74 17.56 -4.20
CA GLY A 98 3.64 17.68 -5.17
C GLY A 98 4.05 17.65 -6.64
N ILE A 99 5.34 17.61 -6.98
CA ILE A 99 5.83 17.63 -8.36
C ILE A 99 6.26 16.21 -8.76
N LEU A 100 5.83 15.73 -9.93
CA LEU A 100 6.22 14.44 -10.47
C LEU A 100 7.72 14.43 -10.80
N VAL A 101 8.49 13.60 -10.11
CA VAL A 101 9.94 13.45 -10.25
C VAL A 101 10.37 12.10 -10.80
N GLY A 102 9.48 11.12 -10.79
CA GLY A 102 9.79 9.78 -11.28
C GLY A 102 8.57 9.02 -11.76
N ARG A 103 8.78 8.13 -12.73
CA ARG A 103 7.80 7.18 -13.23
C ARG A 103 8.51 5.88 -13.59
N SER A 104 7.93 4.75 -13.23
CA SER A 104 8.52 3.43 -13.48
C SER A 104 7.45 2.39 -13.78
N THR A 105 7.83 1.34 -14.50
CA THR A 105 7.09 0.09 -14.50
C THR A 105 7.38 -0.68 -13.22
N ILE A 106 6.44 -1.55 -12.84
CA ILE A 106 6.56 -2.43 -11.68
C ILE A 106 6.19 -3.87 -12.05
N SER A 107 6.35 -4.79 -11.10
CA SER A 107 5.70 -6.09 -11.12
C SER A 107 5.16 -6.38 -9.72
N SER A 108 3.83 -6.40 -9.61
CA SER A 108 3.09 -6.63 -8.37
C SER A 108 2.88 -8.12 -8.07
N GLY A 109 2.09 -8.43 -7.04
CA GLY A 109 1.73 -9.80 -6.64
C GLY A 109 0.87 -10.51 -7.67
N THR A 110 1.10 -11.82 -7.82
CA THR A 110 0.29 -12.71 -8.68
C THR A 110 -1.06 -13.01 -8.04
N THR A 111 -1.98 -13.59 -8.82
CA THR A 111 -3.24 -14.17 -8.32
C THR A 111 -2.99 -15.13 -7.16
N GLY A 112 -3.74 -14.96 -6.06
CA GLY A 112 -3.60 -15.70 -4.81
C GLY A 112 -2.46 -15.19 -3.89
N ARG A 113 -1.71 -14.18 -4.34
CA ARG A 113 -0.64 -13.48 -3.60
C ARG A 113 -0.61 -12.01 -4.00
N GLU A 114 -1.77 -11.41 -4.08
CA GLU A 114 -1.96 -10.05 -4.57
C GLU A 114 -1.20 -9.04 -3.69
N THR A 115 -0.76 -7.96 -4.32
CA THR A 115 -0.35 -6.77 -3.58
C THR A 115 -1.61 -6.09 -3.06
N PRO A 116 -1.72 -5.82 -1.76
CA PRO A 116 -2.91 -5.17 -1.21
C PRO A 116 -2.98 -3.71 -1.68
N THR A 117 -4.18 -3.24 -1.99
CA THR A 117 -4.47 -1.82 -2.15
C THR A 117 -4.52 -1.12 -0.80
N GLY A 118 -4.22 0.17 -0.76
CA GLY A 118 -4.29 0.94 0.48
C GLY A 118 -3.36 2.14 0.52
N VAL A 119 -3.42 2.83 1.66
CA VAL A 119 -2.48 3.90 2.00
C VAL A 119 -1.50 3.37 3.03
N PHE A 120 -0.24 3.33 2.65
CA PHE A 120 0.84 2.76 3.45
C PHE A 120 1.84 3.85 3.82
N THR A 121 2.60 3.59 4.88
CA THR A 121 3.83 4.31 5.17
C THR A 121 5.04 3.39 5.04
N ILE A 122 6.18 3.95 4.68
CA ILE A 122 7.43 3.19 4.66
C ILE A 122 7.86 2.96 6.13
N LEU A 123 7.75 1.72 6.59
CA LEU A 123 8.02 1.33 7.99
C LEU A 123 9.51 1.12 8.27
N GLU A 124 10.22 0.57 7.29
CA GLU A 124 11.63 0.20 7.41
C GLU A 124 12.30 0.27 6.05
N LYS A 125 13.58 0.65 6.03
CA LYS A 125 14.40 0.69 4.82
C LYS A 125 15.69 -0.09 5.02
N LYS A 126 16.01 -0.98 4.07
CA LYS A 126 17.28 -1.71 4.03
C LYS A 126 17.85 -1.70 2.63
N LYS A 127 19.06 -1.13 2.46
CA LYS A 127 19.74 -1.07 1.16
C LYS A 127 19.98 -2.49 0.60
N THR A 128 20.35 -3.41 1.48
CA THR A 128 20.48 -4.84 1.20
C THR A 128 19.59 -5.62 2.17
N HIS A 129 18.73 -6.47 1.66
CA HIS A 129 17.84 -7.34 2.44
C HIS A 129 17.65 -8.66 1.72
N ARG A 130 17.38 -9.72 2.49
CA ARG A 130 17.00 -11.03 1.97
C ARG A 130 15.72 -11.48 2.66
N SER A 131 14.80 -12.03 1.89
CA SER A 131 13.53 -12.51 2.40
C SER A 131 13.74 -13.71 3.31
N LYS A 132 13.27 -13.65 4.56
CA LYS A 132 13.23 -14.82 5.45
C LYS A 132 12.12 -15.82 5.08
N LYS A 133 11.12 -15.36 4.32
CA LYS A 133 9.91 -16.13 3.98
C LYS A 133 10.01 -16.85 2.64
N TYR A 134 10.83 -16.34 1.71
CA TYR A 134 10.91 -16.84 0.33
C TYR A 134 12.36 -17.12 -0.04
N ASP A 135 12.85 -18.33 0.24
CA ASP A 135 14.12 -18.91 -0.19
C ASP A 135 15.33 -17.95 -0.14
N ASN A 136 15.37 -17.12 0.90
CA ASN A 136 16.43 -16.12 1.06
C ASN A 136 16.62 -15.22 -0.16
N ALA A 137 15.54 -14.97 -0.94
CA ALA A 137 15.56 -14.16 -2.15
C ALA A 137 16.09 -12.74 -1.87
N PRO A 138 17.00 -12.22 -2.71
CA PRO A 138 17.54 -10.88 -2.53
C PRO A 138 16.48 -9.82 -2.81
N MET A 139 16.42 -8.79 -1.97
CA MET A 139 15.52 -7.65 -2.03
C MET A 139 16.30 -6.32 -1.95
N PRO A 140 17.14 -5.97 -2.95
CA PRO A 140 17.91 -4.74 -2.92
C PRO A 140 17.00 -3.51 -2.90
N GLY A 141 17.37 -2.48 -2.12
CA GLY A 141 16.58 -1.25 -1.98
C GLY A 141 15.23 -1.47 -1.30
N MET A 142 15.14 -2.43 -0.38
CA MET A 142 13.91 -2.80 0.31
C MET A 142 13.35 -1.64 1.14
N GLN A 143 12.07 -1.35 0.93
CA GLN A 143 11.25 -0.39 1.65
C GLN A 143 9.98 -1.10 2.08
N ARG A 144 9.87 -1.40 3.37
CA ARG A 144 8.80 -2.19 3.96
C ARG A 144 7.52 -1.37 4.09
N LEU A 145 6.39 -1.93 3.68
CA LEU A 145 5.07 -1.31 3.77
C LEU A 145 4.19 -1.97 4.84
N THR A 146 4.38 -3.27 5.10
CA THR A 146 3.63 -4.00 6.14
C THR A 146 4.55 -4.87 6.98
N TRP A 147 4.20 -5.12 8.23
CA TRP A 147 4.95 -6.05 9.08
C TRP A 147 4.78 -7.51 8.65
N SER A 148 3.71 -7.84 7.93
CA SER A 148 3.52 -9.16 7.29
C SER A 148 4.48 -9.44 6.12
N GLY A 149 5.23 -8.42 5.65
CA GLY A 149 6.34 -8.60 4.72
C GLY A 149 6.15 -8.02 3.32
N ILE A 150 5.08 -7.25 3.06
CA ILE A 150 4.94 -6.51 1.79
C ILE A 150 5.93 -5.35 1.77
N ALA A 151 6.66 -5.22 0.67
CA ALA A 151 7.67 -4.19 0.49
C ALA A 151 7.83 -3.80 -0.99
N MET A 152 8.38 -2.62 -1.22
CA MET A 152 8.94 -2.21 -2.52
C MET A 152 10.42 -2.58 -2.54
N HIS A 153 10.91 -3.18 -3.62
CA HIS A 153 12.33 -3.52 -3.80
C HIS A 153 12.67 -3.76 -5.27
N SER A 154 13.94 -3.89 -5.61
CA SER A 154 14.30 -4.25 -6.99
C SER A 154 14.03 -5.74 -7.27
N GLY A 155 13.66 -6.07 -8.52
CA GLY A 155 13.41 -7.44 -8.92
C GLY A 155 13.19 -7.61 -10.41
N ASN A 156 12.81 -8.81 -10.82
CA ASN A 156 12.48 -9.10 -12.22
C ASN A 156 11.11 -8.52 -12.58
N LEU A 157 11.03 -7.86 -13.74
CA LEU A 157 9.85 -7.22 -14.29
C LEU A 157 9.46 -7.83 -15.63
N PRO A 158 8.66 -8.90 -15.64
CA PRO A 158 8.23 -9.55 -16.88
C PRO A 158 7.17 -8.76 -17.65
N GLY A 159 6.60 -7.69 -17.07
CA GLY A 159 5.54 -6.87 -17.66
C GLY A 159 4.15 -7.22 -17.17
N TYR A 160 4.05 -8.11 -16.19
CA TYR A 160 2.81 -8.54 -15.55
C TYR A 160 3.05 -8.85 -14.06
N PRO A 161 1.99 -9.02 -13.24
CA PRO A 161 2.11 -9.43 -11.84
C PRO A 161 2.84 -10.77 -11.71
N ALA A 162 3.99 -10.81 -11.01
CA ALA A 162 4.84 -11.98 -10.89
C ALA A 162 5.50 -12.15 -9.51
N SER A 163 5.15 -11.32 -8.52
CA SER A 163 5.71 -11.38 -7.18
C SER A 163 4.82 -12.19 -6.21
N HIS A 164 5.28 -12.32 -4.98
CA HIS A 164 4.50 -12.88 -3.87
C HIS A 164 3.88 -11.79 -2.98
N GLY A 165 3.39 -10.70 -3.61
CA GLY A 165 2.76 -9.56 -2.95
C GLY A 165 3.64 -8.31 -2.88
N CYS A 166 4.96 -8.41 -2.98
CA CYS A 166 5.84 -7.24 -3.03
C CYS A 166 5.73 -6.49 -4.37
N ILE A 167 6.13 -5.23 -4.37
CA ILE A 167 6.22 -4.40 -5.58
C ILE A 167 7.68 -4.42 -6.05
N ARG A 168 7.93 -5.09 -7.17
CA ARG A 168 9.25 -5.12 -7.79
C ARG A 168 9.43 -3.92 -8.71
N MET A 169 10.63 -3.35 -8.72
CA MET A 169 11.04 -2.20 -9.52
C MET A 169 12.34 -2.50 -10.28
N PRO A 170 12.67 -1.75 -11.37
CA PRO A 170 14.01 -1.78 -11.95
C PRO A 170 15.05 -1.45 -10.88
N TYR A 171 16.21 -2.11 -10.95
CA TYR A 171 17.27 -1.97 -9.92
C TYR A 171 17.68 -0.51 -9.71
N ASP A 172 18.04 0.18 -10.78
CA ASP A 172 18.51 1.57 -10.70
C ASP A 172 17.43 2.50 -10.16
N PHE A 173 16.19 2.34 -10.62
CA PHE A 173 15.07 3.12 -10.11
C PHE A 173 14.81 2.86 -8.62
N SER A 174 14.88 1.59 -8.18
CA SER A 174 14.74 1.22 -6.78
C SER A 174 15.77 1.91 -5.90
N MET A 175 17.04 2.00 -6.37
CA MET A 175 18.11 2.67 -5.64
C MET A 175 17.96 4.20 -5.63
N LEU A 176 17.47 4.79 -6.73
CA LEU A 176 17.17 6.22 -6.82
C LEU A 176 16.02 6.60 -5.88
N LEU A 177 14.93 5.82 -5.89
CA LEU A 177 13.80 6.01 -4.98
C LEU A 177 14.23 5.84 -3.51
N PHE A 178 15.03 4.81 -3.24
CA PHE A 178 15.59 4.59 -1.90
C PHE A 178 16.39 5.80 -1.40
N GLY A 179 17.08 6.50 -2.29
CA GLY A 179 17.90 7.68 -1.94
C GLY A 179 17.09 8.90 -1.50
N ILE A 180 15.84 9.04 -1.95
CA ILE A 180 15.02 10.23 -1.65
C ILE A 180 13.86 10.00 -0.68
N THR A 181 13.50 8.74 -0.42
CA THR A 181 12.44 8.39 0.56
C THR A 181 12.99 8.33 1.98
N GLY A 182 12.11 8.43 2.96
CA GLY A 182 12.37 8.21 4.39
C GLY A 182 11.37 7.24 5.01
N ASN A 183 11.62 6.78 6.24
CA ASN A 183 10.59 6.13 7.04
C ASN A 183 9.45 7.13 7.25
N GLY A 184 8.20 6.64 7.18
CA GLY A 184 7.01 7.48 7.22
C GLY A 184 6.60 8.07 5.86
N GLY A 185 7.39 7.87 4.80
CA GLY A 185 7.00 8.28 3.44
C GLY A 185 5.72 7.60 2.99
N THR A 186 4.83 8.34 2.33
CA THR A 186 3.50 7.87 1.92
C THR A 186 3.56 7.08 0.62
N VAL A 187 2.92 5.91 0.63
CA VAL A 187 2.74 5.05 -0.56
C VAL A 187 1.25 4.72 -0.70
N VAL A 188 0.66 5.11 -1.81
CA VAL A 188 -0.73 4.82 -2.15
C VAL A 188 -0.76 3.77 -3.26
N ILE A 189 -1.44 2.66 -3.02
CA ILE A 189 -1.57 1.55 -3.95
C ILE A 189 -3.05 1.41 -4.31
N GLY A 190 -3.38 1.55 -5.58
CA GLY A 190 -4.75 1.51 -6.07
C GLY A 190 -4.96 0.58 -7.26
N ASP A 191 -6.23 0.39 -7.60
CA ASP A 191 -6.69 -0.48 -8.70
C ASP A 191 -7.11 0.30 -9.95
N GLU A 192 -6.79 1.60 -10.00
CA GLU A 192 -7.18 2.45 -11.12
C GLU A 192 -6.61 1.94 -12.45
N THR A 193 -7.45 1.95 -13.47
CA THR A 193 -7.09 1.69 -14.87
C THR A 193 -6.85 2.97 -15.66
N ASP A 194 -7.25 4.12 -15.11
CA ASP A 194 -6.99 5.43 -15.69
C ASP A 194 -5.53 5.84 -15.42
N PRO A 195 -4.75 6.20 -16.44
CA PRO A 195 -3.36 6.64 -16.28
C PRO A 195 -3.22 8.01 -15.59
N GLN A 196 -4.28 8.55 -15.00
CA GLN A 196 -4.24 9.80 -14.24
C GLN A 196 -3.34 9.64 -13.00
N PRO A 197 -2.21 10.34 -12.94
CA PRO A 197 -1.19 10.06 -11.92
C PRO A 197 -1.55 10.53 -10.50
N HIS A 198 -2.70 11.13 -10.30
CA HIS A 198 -3.19 11.65 -9.02
C HIS A 198 -4.44 10.93 -8.51
N PHE A 199 -4.85 9.87 -9.20
CA PHE A 199 -6.03 9.08 -8.86
C PHE A 199 -5.61 7.65 -8.49
N ALA A 200 -6.12 7.15 -7.38
CA ALA A 200 -5.93 5.78 -6.93
C ALA A 200 -7.30 5.22 -6.53
N GLU A 201 -7.89 4.40 -7.38
CA GLU A 201 -9.19 3.79 -7.11
C GLU A 201 -9.09 2.83 -5.91
N ASN A 202 -10.07 2.94 -4.99
CA ASN A 202 -10.18 2.10 -3.80
C ASN A 202 -8.89 1.89 -2.98
N PRO A 203 -8.11 2.93 -2.67
CA PRO A 203 -7.03 2.75 -1.70
C PRO A 203 -7.71 2.44 -0.36
N GLY A 204 -7.76 1.19 0.05
CA GLY A 204 -8.27 0.81 1.36
C GLY A 204 -7.53 1.61 2.45
N VAL A 205 -8.21 1.93 3.55
CA VAL A 205 -7.54 2.47 4.74
C VAL A 205 -6.89 1.30 5.46
N MET A 206 -5.57 1.27 5.50
CA MET A 206 -4.81 0.21 6.17
C MET A 206 -4.29 0.72 7.52
N LEU A 207 -5.20 0.96 8.43
CA LEU A 207 -4.86 1.01 9.84
C LEU A 207 -4.99 -0.41 10.40
N ALA A 208 -3.92 -0.93 10.98
CA ALA A 208 -3.95 -2.25 11.58
C ALA A 208 -4.98 -2.26 12.72
N PRO A 209 -5.82 -3.31 12.88
CA PRO A 209 -6.81 -3.38 13.95
C PRO A 209 -6.24 -3.15 15.36
N LYS A 210 -4.97 -3.48 15.59
CA LYS A 210 -4.26 -3.18 16.85
C LYS A 210 -4.06 -1.68 17.11
N ASP A 211 -4.16 -0.85 16.06
CA ASP A 211 -4.00 0.61 16.17
C ASP A 211 -5.27 1.26 16.75
N PHE A 212 -6.35 0.49 16.89
CA PHE A 212 -7.61 0.91 17.50
C PHE A 212 -7.90 0.08 18.73
N THR A 213 -7.72 0.67 19.89
CA THR A 213 -8.19 0.07 21.15
C THR A 213 -9.70 0.28 21.28
N PRO A 214 -10.42 -0.57 22.03
CA PRO A 214 -11.86 -0.37 22.29
C PRO A 214 -12.18 1.02 22.83
N ASP A 215 -11.29 1.62 23.63
CA ASP A 215 -11.48 2.97 24.18
C ASP A 215 -11.39 4.05 23.10
N MET A 216 -10.54 3.88 22.09
CA MET A 216 -10.44 4.81 20.98
C MET A 216 -11.67 4.83 20.08
N LEU A 217 -12.42 3.74 20.04
CA LEU A 217 -13.64 3.61 19.23
C LEU A 217 -14.90 4.08 19.97
N LYS A 218 -14.81 4.39 21.25
CA LYS A 218 -15.95 4.97 21.99
C LYS A 218 -16.30 6.34 21.41
N PRO A 219 -17.57 6.60 21.08
CA PRO A 219 -18.00 7.91 20.62
C PRO A 219 -17.61 9.00 21.63
N LEU A 220 -17.19 10.14 21.10
CA LEU A 220 -16.97 11.36 21.86
C LEU A 220 -18.21 12.27 21.78
N ALA A 221 -18.48 13.03 22.81
CA ALA A 221 -19.50 14.08 22.75
C ALA A 221 -19.04 15.23 21.81
N ASN A 222 -20.01 15.99 21.29
CA ASN A 222 -19.69 17.14 20.42
C ASN A 222 -18.73 18.11 21.12
N GLY A 223 -17.65 18.47 20.42
CA GLY A 223 -16.61 19.34 20.93
C GLY A 223 -15.58 18.65 21.84
N GLU A 224 -15.83 17.40 22.23
CA GLU A 224 -14.90 16.63 23.06
C GLU A 224 -13.69 16.18 22.24
N TYR A 225 -12.51 16.21 22.87
CA TYR A 225 -11.28 15.67 22.30
C TYR A 225 -10.34 15.13 23.36
N GLN A 226 -9.42 14.28 22.92
CA GLN A 226 -8.29 13.77 23.69
C GLN A 226 -7.00 14.16 22.97
N TRP A 227 -5.96 14.60 23.71
CA TRP A 227 -4.71 15.02 23.13
C TRP A 227 -3.53 14.68 24.07
N GLU A 228 -2.71 13.72 23.64
CA GLU A 228 -1.60 13.14 24.42
C GLU A 228 -0.33 13.06 23.54
N PRO A 229 0.22 14.20 23.06
CA PRO A 229 1.34 14.21 22.12
C PRO A 229 2.63 13.62 22.69
N GLU A 230 2.75 13.54 24.01
CA GLU A 230 3.87 12.94 24.74
C GLU A 230 3.98 11.43 24.54
N ARG A 231 2.91 10.74 24.16
CA ARG A 231 2.92 9.29 23.84
C ARG A 231 3.87 8.96 22.70
N SER A 232 4.03 9.88 21.75
CA SER A 232 5.00 9.77 20.65
C SER A 232 5.52 11.15 20.29
N ARG A 233 6.76 11.45 20.68
CA ARG A 233 7.34 12.80 20.57
C ARG A 233 7.83 13.14 19.17
N THR A 234 8.21 12.14 18.38
CA THR A 234 8.83 12.32 17.06
C THR A 234 8.25 11.32 16.05
N GLY A 235 8.42 11.62 14.79
CA GLY A 235 8.02 10.74 13.68
C GLY A 235 6.88 11.30 12.85
N PRO A 236 6.51 10.58 11.77
CA PRO A 236 5.50 11.01 10.82
C PRO A 236 4.11 11.07 11.47
N ILE A 237 3.35 12.09 11.06
CA ILE A 237 1.94 12.25 11.46
C ILE A 237 1.05 11.60 10.41
N THR A 238 0.11 10.80 10.87
CA THR A 238 -0.98 10.27 10.05
C THR A 238 -2.31 10.56 10.75
N MET A 239 -3.26 11.07 10.00
CA MET A 239 -4.61 11.35 10.49
C MET A 239 -5.62 10.55 9.70
N LEU A 240 -6.66 10.07 10.37
CA LEU A 240 -7.82 9.46 9.75
C LEU A 240 -9.07 10.24 10.13
N VAL A 241 -9.77 10.76 9.14
CA VAL A 241 -11.07 11.42 9.28
C VAL A 241 -12.14 10.45 8.81
N SER A 242 -12.94 9.94 9.74
CA SER A 242 -14.05 9.02 9.46
C SER A 242 -15.38 9.73 9.65
N ALA A 243 -16.17 9.86 8.58
CA ALA A 243 -17.50 10.43 8.67
C ALA A 243 -18.47 9.49 9.42
N ALA A 244 -18.32 8.18 9.24
CA ALA A 244 -19.17 7.19 9.93
C ALA A 244 -18.95 7.22 11.45
N ASP A 245 -17.70 7.32 11.90
CA ASP A 245 -17.37 7.38 13.33
C ASP A 245 -17.56 8.79 13.91
N ARG A 246 -17.76 9.79 13.05
CA ARG A 246 -17.75 11.21 13.44
C ARG A 246 -16.53 11.59 14.26
N THR A 247 -15.36 11.05 13.87
CA THR A 247 -14.12 11.18 14.64
C THR A 247 -12.95 11.40 13.71
N ILE A 248 -12.04 12.30 14.11
CA ILE A 248 -10.69 12.37 13.59
C ILE A 248 -9.75 11.69 14.59
N TYR A 249 -8.90 10.81 14.08
CA TYR A 249 -7.85 10.10 14.82
C TYR A 249 -6.50 10.64 14.38
N VAL A 250 -5.60 10.91 15.32
CA VAL A 250 -4.27 11.44 15.05
C VAL A 250 -3.22 10.48 15.61
N TYR A 251 -2.33 10.06 14.73
CA TYR A 251 -1.22 9.17 15.05
C TYR A 251 0.10 9.88 14.79
N ARG A 252 1.11 9.57 15.58
CA ARG A 252 2.51 9.89 15.29
C ARG A 252 3.36 8.64 15.40
N ASN A 253 4.09 8.32 14.33
CA ASN A 253 4.90 7.10 14.25
C ASN A 253 4.11 5.81 14.59
N GLY A 254 2.82 5.76 14.17
CA GLY A 254 1.91 4.64 14.45
C GLY A 254 1.27 4.61 15.84
N GLU A 255 1.69 5.49 16.76
CA GLU A 255 1.08 5.61 18.10
C GLU A 255 -0.05 6.64 18.11
N PRO A 256 -1.21 6.33 18.70
CA PRO A 256 -2.31 7.27 18.82
C PRO A 256 -1.93 8.39 19.81
N ILE A 257 -1.97 9.64 19.35
CA ILE A 257 -1.65 10.83 20.15
C ILE A 257 -2.85 11.76 20.34
N GLY A 258 -3.95 11.50 19.65
CA GLY A 258 -5.16 12.29 19.86
C GLY A 258 -6.33 11.83 19.01
N ARG A 259 -7.52 12.28 19.42
CA ARG A 259 -8.75 12.14 18.67
C ARG A 259 -9.73 13.24 19.07
N ALA A 260 -10.65 13.58 18.18
CA ALA A 260 -11.71 14.54 18.46
C ALA A 260 -13.01 14.17 17.78
N ALA A 261 -14.12 14.53 18.40
CA ALA A 261 -15.42 14.51 17.75
C ALA A 261 -15.42 15.53 16.59
N ILE A 262 -16.01 15.13 15.47
CA ILE A 262 -16.24 16.02 14.33
C ILE A 262 -17.71 16.05 13.94
N GLU A 263 -18.15 17.20 13.49
CA GLU A 263 -19.42 17.35 12.76
C GLU A 263 -19.11 17.32 11.27
N VAL A 264 -19.86 16.51 10.54
CA VAL A 264 -19.69 16.36 9.10
C VAL A 264 -20.96 16.83 8.39
N ASN A 265 -20.81 17.73 7.44
CA ASN A 265 -21.90 18.23 6.60
C ASN A 265 -21.79 17.63 5.19
N GLY A 266 -22.65 16.66 4.88
CA GLY A 266 -22.64 15.93 3.61
C GLY A 266 -21.63 14.79 3.57
N ARG A 267 -21.36 14.26 2.38
CA ARG A 267 -20.37 13.24 2.15
C ARG A 267 -18.95 13.84 2.13
N LEU A 268 -18.00 13.09 2.64
CA LEU A 268 -16.58 13.45 2.55
C LEU A 268 -15.89 12.80 1.36
N GLY A 269 -16.38 11.64 0.91
CA GLY A 269 -15.71 10.84 -0.11
C GLY A 269 -14.44 10.15 0.39
N GLY A 270 -13.61 9.69 -0.54
CA GLY A 270 -12.33 9.06 -0.26
C GLY A 270 -11.17 9.92 -0.74
N HIS A 271 -10.34 10.42 0.18
CA HIS A 271 -9.19 11.28 -0.15
C HIS A 271 -7.96 10.92 0.67
N VAL A 272 -6.81 11.13 0.08
CA VAL A 272 -5.52 11.10 0.77
C VAL A 272 -4.83 12.42 0.50
N PHE A 273 -4.53 13.16 1.55
CA PHE A 273 -3.77 14.40 1.47
C PHE A 273 -2.39 14.21 2.10
N THR A 274 -1.36 14.71 1.43
CA THR A 274 -0.01 14.78 2.00
C THR A 274 0.41 16.23 2.10
N LEU A 275 0.82 16.64 3.29
CA LEU A 275 1.29 17.99 3.58
C LEU A 275 2.58 18.28 2.82
N LEU A 276 2.58 19.32 2.03
CA LEU A 276 3.73 19.84 1.30
C LEU A 276 4.45 20.93 2.11
N GLU A 277 5.59 21.35 1.61
CA GLU A 277 6.29 22.50 2.15
C GLU A 277 5.60 23.81 1.80
N GLY A 278 5.65 24.75 2.73
CA GLY A 278 5.13 26.11 2.58
C GLY A 278 3.67 26.25 2.99
N VAL A 279 3.22 27.50 2.87
CA VAL A 279 1.86 27.95 3.19
C VAL A 279 1.29 28.68 1.98
N THR A 280 -0.03 28.92 1.98
CA THR A 280 -0.71 29.80 1.03
C THR A 280 -0.93 31.18 1.68
N ALA A 281 -1.39 32.14 0.89
CA ALA A 281 -1.81 33.45 1.39
C ALA A 281 -3.18 33.42 2.09
N GLU A 282 -3.90 32.31 1.97
CA GLU A 282 -5.22 32.12 2.54
C GLU A 282 -5.15 31.72 4.01
N GLU A 283 -6.23 31.97 4.73
CA GLU A 283 -6.40 31.48 6.11
C GLU A 283 -6.87 30.04 6.12
N SER A 284 -6.40 29.28 7.10
CA SER A 284 -6.78 27.89 7.28
C SER A 284 -8.25 27.75 7.69
N ALA A 285 -9.03 27.01 6.94
CA ALA A 285 -10.45 26.75 7.27
C ALA A 285 -10.64 25.93 8.55
N LEU A 286 -9.65 25.11 8.94
CA LEU A 286 -9.70 24.27 10.14
C LEU A 286 -9.05 24.91 11.37
N ALA A 287 -8.09 25.81 11.17
CA ALA A 287 -7.36 26.48 12.24
C ALA A 287 -7.36 28.00 11.99
N PRO A 288 -8.45 28.71 12.33
CA PRO A 288 -8.57 30.16 12.13
C PRO A 288 -7.41 30.94 12.78
N GLY A 289 -6.99 32.03 12.14
CA GLY A 289 -5.85 32.84 12.56
C GLY A 289 -4.50 32.28 12.11
N ARG A 290 -4.46 31.20 11.34
CA ARG A 290 -3.23 30.56 10.80
C ARG A 290 -3.29 30.47 9.29
N ALA A 291 -2.12 30.56 8.62
CA ALA A 291 -2.04 30.42 7.17
C ALA A 291 -2.44 29.02 6.73
N ALA A 292 -3.15 28.90 5.60
CA ALA A 292 -3.46 27.58 5.05
C ALA A 292 -2.19 26.89 4.57
N ARG A 293 -2.11 25.58 4.82
CA ARG A 293 -1.01 24.71 4.39
C ARG A 293 -1.24 24.24 2.96
N LYS A 294 -0.16 23.92 2.25
CA LYS A 294 -0.21 23.31 0.92
C LYS A 294 -0.35 21.81 1.03
N TRP A 295 -1.28 21.22 0.28
CA TRP A 295 -1.53 19.80 0.28
C TRP A 295 -1.48 19.22 -1.14
N MET A 296 -0.89 18.03 -1.28
CA MET A 296 -1.07 17.19 -2.45
C MET A 296 -2.28 16.28 -2.19
N SER A 297 -3.23 16.27 -3.11
CA SER A 297 -4.40 15.40 -3.04
C SER A 297 -4.21 14.17 -3.92
N VAL A 298 -4.55 13.01 -3.39
CA VAL A 298 -4.80 11.77 -4.13
C VAL A 298 -6.24 11.38 -3.85
N GLN A 299 -7.04 11.31 -4.88
CA GLN A 299 -8.46 11.01 -4.78
C GLN A 299 -8.69 9.52 -4.97
N SER A 300 -9.57 8.95 -4.17
CA SER A 300 -9.90 7.53 -4.21
C SER A 300 -11.35 7.22 -4.58
N ASP A 301 -12.12 8.27 -4.85
CA ASP A 301 -13.52 8.17 -5.26
C ASP A 301 -13.75 9.04 -6.50
N ALA A 302 -14.26 8.42 -7.57
CA ALA A 302 -14.56 9.11 -8.83
C ALA A 302 -15.58 10.25 -8.65
N ALA A 303 -16.48 10.15 -7.67
CA ALA A 303 -17.46 11.19 -7.35
C ALA A 303 -16.85 12.44 -6.70
N SER A 304 -15.65 12.31 -6.14
CA SER A 304 -14.92 13.39 -5.43
C SER A 304 -13.78 13.98 -6.26
N ARG A 305 -13.74 13.72 -7.56
CA ARG A 305 -12.59 13.96 -8.44
C ARG A 305 -12.12 15.40 -8.53
N ASP A 306 -13.00 16.37 -8.25
CA ASP A 306 -12.72 17.81 -8.38
C ASP A 306 -12.68 18.55 -7.04
N GLU A 307 -12.68 17.85 -5.92
CA GLU A 307 -12.68 18.47 -4.60
C GLU A 307 -11.26 18.69 -4.07
N ASP A 308 -10.98 19.91 -3.62
CA ASP A 308 -9.74 20.25 -2.95
C ASP A 308 -9.86 20.16 -1.41
N ALA A 309 -8.71 20.17 -0.73
CA ALA A 309 -8.66 20.10 0.72
C ALA A 309 -9.41 21.24 1.43
N SER A 310 -9.49 22.42 0.82
CA SER A 310 -10.15 23.59 1.42
C SER A 310 -11.67 23.45 1.39
N GLN A 311 -12.23 22.88 0.33
CA GLN A 311 -13.67 22.60 0.23
C GLN A 311 -14.09 21.51 1.21
N LEU A 312 -13.30 20.43 1.33
CA LEU A 312 -13.52 19.39 2.32
C LEU A 312 -13.44 19.92 3.75
N ALA A 313 -12.47 20.78 4.05
CA ALA A 313 -12.30 21.37 5.36
C ALA A 313 -13.53 22.19 5.81
N LYS A 314 -14.28 22.81 4.89
CA LYS A 314 -15.52 23.54 5.19
C LYS A 314 -16.68 22.64 5.60
N ARG A 315 -16.61 21.34 5.26
CA ARG A 315 -17.63 20.34 5.63
C ARG A 315 -17.37 19.70 6.98
N VAL A 316 -16.17 19.87 7.54
CA VAL A 316 -15.77 19.27 8.81
C VAL A 316 -15.64 20.36 9.86
N ARG A 317 -16.31 20.19 10.98
CA ARG A 317 -16.16 21.06 12.15
C ARG A 317 -15.62 20.24 13.32
N MET A 318 -14.70 20.81 14.07
CA MET A 318 -14.14 20.23 15.29
C MET A 318 -13.84 21.34 16.29
N SER A 319 -13.46 20.98 17.50
CA SER A 319 -12.99 21.95 18.50
C SER A 319 -11.86 22.81 17.91
N PRO A 320 -11.98 24.16 17.92
CA PRO A 320 -10.91 25.06 17.42
C PRO A 320 -9.61 24.88 18.21
N GLU A 321 -9.69 24.55 19.50
CA GLU A 321 -8.53 24.29 20.33
C GLU A 321 -7.79 23.02 19.85
N PHE A 322 -8.52 21.93 19.57
CA PHE A 322 -7.96 20.71 19.04
C PHE A 322 -7.33 20.95 17.64
N ALA A 323 -8.05 21.65 16.77
CA ALA A 323 -7.56 21.99 15.44
C ALA A 323 -6.24 22.77 15.50
N GLY A 324 -6.12 23.73 16.44
CA GLY A 324 -4.89 24.46 16.71
C GLY A 324 -3.74 23.54 17.15
N LYS A 325 -3.99 22.63 18.10
CA LYS A 325 -2.99 21.65 18.56
C LYS A 325 -2.51 20.74 17.42
N VAL A 326 -3.43 20.25 16.59
CA VAL A 326 -3.10 19.46 15.41
C VAL A 326 -2.26 20.28 14.44
N TYR A 327 -2.69 21.50 14.10
CA TYR A 327 -1.98 22.38 13.17
C TYR A 327 -0.53 22.61 13.58
N ASP A 328 -0.29 22.87 14.88
CA ASP A 328 1.08 23.12 15.43
C ASP A 328 1.97 21.87 15.39
N THR A 329 1.35 20.71 15.31
CA THR A 329 2.03 19.42 15.28
C THR A 329 2.40 18.99 13.85
N LEU A 330 1.74 19.57 12.84
CA LEU A 330 1.92 19.19 11.43
C LEU A 330 3.31 19.57 10.91
N THR A 331 3.95 18.59 10.27
CA THR A 331 5.21 18.76 9.54
C THR A 331 5.05 18.27 8.09
N PRO A 332 5.80 18.80 7.11
CA PRO A 332 5.78 18.28 5.75
C PRO A 332 5.92 16.77 5.70
N GLY A 333 5.08 16.09 4.91
CA GLY A 333 4.96 14.64 4.87
C GLY A 333 3.84 14.09 5.77
N ALA A 334 3.20 14.90 6.62
CA ALA A 334 1.99 14.47 7.34
C ALA A 334 0.90 14.06 6.34
N THR A 335 0.20 12.96 6.64
CA THR A 335 -0.83 12.38 5.77
C THR A 335 -2.19 12.45 6.44
N ILE A 336 -3.21 12.89 5.69
CA ILE A 336 -4.62 12.84 6.09
C ILE A 336 -5.34 11.87 5.17
N ILE A 337 -6.01 10.89 5.75
CA ILE A 337 -6.89 9.98 5.07
C ILE A 337 -8.32 10.37 5.44
N VAL A 338 -9.17 10.63 4.44
CA VAL A 338 -10.57 10.98 4.62
C VAL A 338 -11.43 9.86 4.04
N THR A 339 -12.47 9.47 4.76
CA THR A 339 -13.38 8.40 4.33
C THR A 339 -14.78 8.57 4.91
N ASP A 340 -15.79 8.17 4.14
CA ASP A 340 -17.16 8.04 4.63
C ASP A 340 -17.36 6.76 5.47
N GLN A 341 -16.40 5.83 5.46
CA GLN A 341 -16.49 4.53 6.11
C GLN A 341 -15.99 4.58 7.56
N PRO A 342 -16.37 3.60 8.40
CA PRO A 342 -15.78 3.43 9.73
C PRO A 342 -14.26 3.23 9.65
N ALA A 343 -13.55 3.67 10.69
CA ALA A 343 -12.10 3.48 10.81
C ALA A 343 -11.72 2.00 10.84
N VAL A 344 -12.49 1.19 11.57
CA VAL A 344 -12.33 -0.27 11.60
C VAL A 344 -13.33 -0.89 10.64
N ARG A 345 -12.83 -1.54 9.61
CA ARG A 345 -13.64 -2.30 8.65
C ARG A 345 -13.49 -3.78 8.94
N GLN A 346 -14.61 -4.52 8.90
CA GLN A 346 -14.52 -5.96 8.78
C GLN A 346 -13.94 -6.28 7.40
N ALA A 347 -12.82 -6.97 7.38
CA ALA A 347 -12.23 -7.46 6.14
C ALA A 347 -13.24 -8.40 5.48
N THR A 348 -13.75 -8.04 4.31
CA THR A 348 -14.70 -8.85 3.54
C THR A 348 -14.05 -10.08 2.90
N ARG A 349 -12.75 -10.24 2.98
CA ARG A 349 -11.96 -11.45 2.66
C ARG A 349 -10.72 -11.43 3.54
N ASP A 350 -10.26 -12.60 3.95
CA ASP A 350 -9.12 -12.93 4.81
C ASP A 350 -7.79 -12.21 4.47
N PHE A 351 -7.82 -10.88 4.40
CA PHE A 351 -6.62 -10.06 4.47
C PHE A 351 -6.32 -9.78 5.94
N THR A 352 -6.05 -10.84 6.68
CA THR A 352 -5.36 -10.69 7.94
C THR A 352 -3.93 -10.29 7.61
N ILE A 353 -3.71 -8.99 7.44
CA ILE A 353 -2.36 -8.40 7.38
C ILE A 353 -1.67 -8.58 8.74
N LEU A 354 -2.35 -9.15 9.68
CA LEU A 354 -1.95 -9.46 11.04
C LEU A 354 -1.96 -10.98 11.28
N ALA A 355 -1.35 -11.77 10.42
CA ALA A 355 -0.90 -13.09 10.83
C ALA A 355 0.50 -12.93 11.39
N ASP A 356 0.62 -13.03 12.73
CA ASP A 356 1.75 -13.27 13.65
C ASP A 356 3.17 -12.91 13.18
#